data_31477b66970123d0a5d015f77a0cac0c
#
_entry.id   31477b66970123d0a5d015f77a0cac0c
#
_cell.length_a   1.000
_cell.length_b   1.000
_cell.length_c   1.000
_cell.angle_alpha   90.00
_cell.angle_beta   90.00
_cell.angle_gamma   90.00
#
_symmetry.space_group_name_H-M   'P 1'
#
loop_
_entity.id
_entity.type
_entity.pdbx_description
1 polymer ?
#
loop_
_entity_poly.entity_id
_entity_poly.type
_entity_poly.pdbx_seq_one_letter_code
_entity_poly.pdbx_strand_id
1 'polypeptide(L)'
;GVLKNLKVSLKIYEAKKDSISHTKFLFDQYEKNEKKKRMLNLQKTQQLMEIDSEIEQNKEIMDDFIDTILEIHESIMGNKECSFSLQTVDKARKKTPVELTLRIYDDGSHSVDRTKVFIYDMALLFNQYTRDRHPLFLVHDNIFDVDQDTLVQCLNYIYKQEEQYQD
;
A
#
# COMPACT_ATOMS: atom_id res chain seq x y z
N GLY A 1 55.74 -13.89 -46.62
CA GLY A 1 55.99 -14.59 -45.39
C GLY A 1 55.86 -13.83 -44.10
N VAL A 2 56.93 -13.42 -43.50
CA VAL A 2 57.01 -12.96 -42.07
C VAL A 2 56.12 -11.76 -41.76
N LEU A 3 56.12 -10.74 -42.62
CA LEU A 3 55.27 -9.53 -42.49
C LEU A 3 53.77 -9.82 -42.44
N LYS A 4 53.31 -10.82 -43.20
CA LYS A 4 51.88 -11.20 -43.21
C LYS A 4 51.49 -11.87 -41.88
N ASN A 5 52.35 -12.72 -41.36
CA ASN A 5 52.14 -13.39 -40.07
C ASN A 5 52.16 -12.40 -38.89
N LEU A 6 53.04 -11.41 -38.90
CA LEU A 6 53.12 -10.36 -37.92
C LEU A 6 51.83 -9.48 -37.91
N LYS A 7 51.30 -9.13 -39.10
CA LYS A 7 50.05 -8.38 -39.20
C LYS A 7 48.82 -9.16 -38.64
N VAL A 8 48.78 -10.46 -38.89
CA VAL A 8 47.73 -11.33 -38.34
C VAL A 8 47.83 -11.41 -36.82
N SER A 9 49.03 -11.63 -36.29
CA SER A 9 49.27 -11.70 -34.84
C SER A 9 48.92 -10.38 -34.14
N LEU A 10 49.24 -9.24 -34.75
CA LEU A 10 48.87 -7.92 -34.22
C LEU A 10 47.35 -7.73 -34.15
N LYS A 11 46.62 -8.08 -35.21
CA LYS A 11 45.14 -8.01 -35.20
C LYS A 11 44.52 -8.90 -34.12
N ILE A 12 45.04 -10.10 -33.92
CA ILE A 12 44.59 -11.01 -32.86
C ILE A 12 44.87 -10.41 -31.48
N TYR A 13 46.01 -9.79 -31.28
CA TYR A 13 46.36 -9.13 -30.03
C TYR A 13 45.47 -7.95 -29.73
N GLU A 14 45.23 -7.09 -30.71
CA GLU A 14 44.32 -5.94 -30.61
C GLU A 14 42.87 -6.40 -30.26
N ALA A 15 42.33 -7.38 -30.95
CA ALA A 15 41.02 -7.97 -30.66
C ALA A 15 40.90 -8.54 -29.24
N LYS A 16 41.98 -9.23 -28.76
CA LYS A 16 42.03 -9.74 -27.39
C LYS A 16 42.08 -8.61 -26.36
N LYS A 17 42.87 -7.55 -26.62
CA LYS A 17 42.98 -6.37 -25.76
C LYS A 17 41.61 -5.68 -25.64
N ASP A 18 40.89 -5.49 -26.75
CA ASP A 18 39.57 -4.87 -26.76
C ASP A 18 38.55 -5.73 -25.99
N SER A 19 38.57 -7.05 -26.18
CA SER A 19 37.72 -7.98 -25.44
C SER A 19 37.98 -7.92 -23.94
N ILE A 20 39.22 -7.87 -23.51
CA ILE A 20 39.60 -7.74 -22.08
C ILE A 20 39.11 -6.40 -21.51
N SER A 21 39.31 -5.31 -22.27
CA SER A 21 38.87 -3.97 -21.86
C SER A 21 37.34 -3.90 -21.71
N HIS A 22 36.62 -4.50 -22.63
CA HIS A 22 35.17 -4.60 -22.58
C HIS A 22 34.67 -5.43 -21.38
N THR A 23 35.30 -6.59 -21.14
CA THR A 23 34.98 -7.44 -19.98
C THR A 23 35.23 -6.72 -18.66
N LYS A 24 36.34 -5.98 -18.56
CA LYS A 24 36.64 -5.16 -17.39
C LYS A 24 35.57 -4.08 -17.16
N PHE A 25 35.21 -3.38 -18.22
CA PHE A 25 34.14 -2.37 -18.15
C PHE A 25 32.81 -2.97 -17.65
N LEU A 26 32.38 -4.13 -18.17
CA LEU A 26 31.17 -4.81 -17.72
C LEU A 26 31.24 -5.22 -16.24
N PHE A 27 32.41 -5.71 -15.81
CA PHE A 27 32.64 -6.07 -14.42
C PHE A 27 32.54 -4.85 -13.50
N ASP A 28 33.17 -3.73 -13.87
CA ASP A 28 33.09 -2.48 -13.10
C ASP A 28 31.63 -1.95 -13.01
N GLN A 29 30.87 -2.07 -14.11
CA GLN A 29 29.43 -1.73 -14.12
C GLN A 29 28.60 -2.66 -13.21
N TYR A 30 28.90 -3.95 -13.25
CA TYR A 30 28.25 -4.91 -12.36
C TYR A 30 28.50 -4.60 -10.89
N GLU A 31 29.75 -4.38 -10.50
CA GLU A 31 30.10 -4.02 -9.12
C GLU A 31 29.43 -2.72 -8.68
N LYS A 32 29.38 -1.71 -9.54
CA LYS A 32 28.73 -0.45 -9.28
C LYS A 32 27.21 -0.64 -9.06
N ASN A 33 26.58 -1.46 -9.89
CA ASN A 33 25.16 -1.78 -9.78
C ASN A 33 24.84 -2.57 -8.50
N GLU A 34 25.70 -3.53 -8.13
CA GLU A 34 25.53 -4.29 -6.89
C GLU A 34 25.68 -3.40 -5.64
N LYS A 35 26.65 -2.47 -5.64
CA LYS A 35 26.77 -1.48 -4.56
C LYS A 35 25.54 -0.59 -4.48
N LYS A 36 25.06 -0.08 -5.61
CA LYS A 36 23.83 0.75 -5.67
C LYS A 36 22.62 -0.01 -5.16
N LYS A 37 22.46 -1.27 -5.56
CA LYS A 37 21.35 -2.14 -5.10
C LYS A 37 21.38 -2.34 -3.58
N ARG A 38 22.55 -2.60 -3.01
CA ARG A 38 22.72 -2.74 -1.54
C ARG A 38 22.34 -1.46 -0.81
N MET A 39 22.79 -0.30 -1.30
CA MET A 39 22.44 1.00 -0.72
C MET A 39 20.92 1.27 -0.79
N LEU A 40 20.29 1.00 -1.93
CA LEU A 40 18.84 1.18 -2.09
C LEU A 40 18.03 0.24 -1.17
N ASN A 41 18.49 -1.00 -1.00
CA ASN A 41 17.85 -1.93 -0.06
C ASN A 41 17.97 -1.44 1.38
N LEU A 42 19.13 -0.92 1.77
CA LEU A 42 19.33 -0.35 3.11
C LEU A 42 18.42 0.86 3.35
N GLN A 43 18.35 1.79 2.40
CA GLN A 43 17.46 2.94 2.47
C GLN A 43 15.99 2.53 2.56
N LYS A 44 15.58 1.54 1.77
CA LYS A 44 14.23 0.99 1.83
C LYS A 44 13.90 0.43 3.22
N THR A 45 14.79 -0.39 3.78
CA THR A 45 14.60 -0.95 5.12
C THR A 45 14.50 0.16 6.18
N GLN A 46 15.34 1.18 6.09
CA GLN A 46 15.29 2.31 7.00
C GLN A 46 13.96 3.07 6.89
N GLN A 47 13.47 3.34 5.68
CA GLN A 47 12.18 4.00 5.47
C GLN A 47 11.00 3.17 6.00
N LEU A 48 11.05 1.83 5.86
CA LEU A 48 10.03 0.96 6.43
C LEU A 48 10.03 1.03 7.97
N MET A 49 11.20 1.04 8.60
CA MET A 49 11.31 1.20 10.05
C MET A 49 10.80 2.56 10.54
N GLU A 50 11.03 3.63 9.77
CA GLU A 50 10.50 4.96 10.06
C GLU A 50 8.96 4.95 10.01
N ILE A 51 8.36 4.32 8.99
CA ILE A 51 6.89 4.18 8.89
C ILE A 51 6.33 3.35 10.05
N ASP A 52 6.96 2.23 10.41
CA ASP A 52 6.53 1.40 11.54
C ASP A 52 6.58 2.20 12.86
N SER A 53 7.63 3.01 13.03
CA SER A 53 7.74 3.90 14.20
C SER A 53 6.63 4.95 14.23
N GLU A 54 6.28 5.53 13.10
CA GLU A 54 5.17 6.50 13.00
C GLU A 54 3.81 5.84 13.30
N ILE A 55 3.57 4.62 12.81
CA ILE A 55 2.36 3.85 13.13
C ILE A 55 2.27 3.60 14.65
N GLU A 56 3.36 3.17 15.27
CA GLU A 56 3.36 2.89 16.71
C GLU A 56 3.21 4.16 17.57
N GLN A 57 3.81 5.29 17.16
CA GLN A 57 3.66 6.58 17.84
C GLN A 57 2.22 7.11 17.76
N ASN A 58 1.48 6.76 16.72
CA ASN A 58 0.09 7.15 16.53
C ASN A 58 -0.90 6.03 16.87
N LYS A 59 -0.49 5.07 17.70
CA LYS A 59 -1.32 3.91 18.05
C LYS A 59 -2.67 4.30 18.67
N GLU A 60 -2.71 5.28 19.53
CA GLU A 60 -3.95 5.78 20.15
C GLU A 60 -4.94 6.27 19.08
N ILE A 61 -4.46 7.01 18.08
CA ILE A 61 -5.28 7.46 16.94
C ILE A 61 -5.77 6.27 16.12
N MET A 62 -4.90 5.27 15.92
CA MET A 62 -5.26 4.05 15.19
C MET A 62 -6.29 3.22 15.93
N ASP A 63 -6.15 3.07 17.25
CA ASP A 63 -7.09 2.31 18.07
C ASP A 63 -8.48 3.01 18.07
N ASP A 64 -8.53 4.33 18.21
CA ASP A 64 -9.78 5.11 18.11
C ASP A 64 -10.43 4.98 16.72
N PHE A 65 -9.63 4.98 15.65
CA PHE A 65 -10.15 4.79 14.30
C PHE A 65 -10.68 3.36 14.09
N ILE A 66 -10.01 2.35 14.65
CA ILE A 66 -10.47 0.95 14.65
C ILE A 66 -11.81 0.84 15.39
N ASP A 67 -11.92 1.45 16.57
CA ASP A 67 -13.17 1.45 17.34
C ASP A 67 -14.32 2.09 16.55
N THR A 68 -14.06 3.20 15.87
CA THR A 68 -15.04 3.84 14.97
C THR A 68 -15.49 2.88 13.85
N ILE A 69 -14.57 2.17 13.20
CA ILE A 69 -14.90 1.15 12.19
C ILE A 69 -15.77 0.03 12.76
N LEU A 70 -15.42 -0.48 13.95
CA LEU A 70 -16.15 -1.55 14.62
C LEU A 70 -17.58 -1.12 15.00
N GLU A 71 -17.77 0.08 15.50
CA GLU A 71 -19.08 0.65 15.82
C GLU A 71 -19.97 0.80 14.57
N ILE A 72 -19.41 1.33 13.48
CA ILE A 72 -20.11 1.44 12.19
C ILE A 72 -20.50 0.06 11.67
N HIS A 73 -19.55 -0.88 11.68
CA HIS A 73 -19.78 -2.25 11.24
C HIS A 73 -20.88 -2.91 12.07
N GLU A 74 -20.83 -2.83 13.40
CA GLU A 74 -21.86 -3.40 14.29
C GLU A 74 -23.24 -2.79 13.99
N SER A 75 -23.30 -1.48 13.75
CA SER A 75 -24.56 -0.79 13.42
C SER A 75 -25.17 -1.26 12.10
N ILE A 76 -24.35 -1.60 11.10
CA ILE A 76 -24.80 -2.01 9.76
C ILE A 76 -25.03 -3.51 9.67
N MET A 77 -24.08 -4.31 10.19
CA MET A 77 -24.08 -5.76 10.03
C MET A 77 -24.68 -6.52 11.22
N GLY A 78 -24.93 -5.83 12.34
CA GLY A 78 -25.51 -6.43 13.54
C GLY A 78 -24.60 -7.40 14.28
N ASN A 79 -23.30 -7.41 13.97
CA ASN A 79 -22.30 -8.26 14.63
C ASN A 79 -20.95 -7.53 14.76
N LYS A 80 -20.00 -8.11 15.50
CA LYS A 80 -18.66 -7.57 15.74
C LYS A 80 -17.56 -8.32 14.99
N GLU A 81 -17.90 -9.11 13.98
CA GLU A 81 -16.95 -9.90 13.21
C GLU A 81 -16.25 -9.03 12.15
N CYS A 82 -15.50 -8.05 12.63
CA CYS A 82 -14.77 -7.09 11.82
C CYS A 82 -13.34 -6.94 12.36
N SER A 83 -12.38 -6.72 11.49
CA SER A 83 -11.02 -6.35 11.86
C SER A 83 -10.44 -5.35 10.86
N PHE A 84 -9.73 -4.35 11.38
CA PHE A 84 -8.99 -3.39 10.59
C PHE A 84 -7.52 -3.42 11.02
N SER A 85 -6.62 -3.37 10.05
CA SER A 85 -5.19 -3.28 10.30
C SER A 85 -4.47 -2.43 9.27
N LEU A 86 -3.47 -1.72 9.73
CA LEU A 86 -2.51 -0.98 8.93
C LEU A 86 -1.12 -1.50 9.25
N GLN A 87 -0.36 -1.94 8.25
CA GLN A 87 0.97 -2.49 8.45
C GLN A 87 1.89 -2.19 7.28
N THR A 88 3.20 -2.14 7.54
CA THR A 88 4.18 -2.05 6.47
C THR A 88 4.33 -3.38 5.74
N VAL A 89 4.64 -3.30 4.47
CA VAL A 89 4.88 -4.49 3.64
C VAL A 89 6.13 -4.31 2.79
N ASP A 90 7.03 -5.28 2.89
CA ASP A 90 8.22 -5.38 2.04
C ASP A 90 7.98 -6.37 0.89
N LYS A 91 7.09 -6.00 -0.05
CA LYS A 91 6.85 -6.79 -1.26
C LYS A 91 7.42 -6.06 -2.47
N ALA A 92 8.35 -6.71 -3.18
CA ALA A 92 9.07 -6.13 -4.32
C ALA A 92 8.18 -5.59 -5.46
N ARG A 93 6.92 -6.02 -5.53
CA ARG A 93 5.96 -5.63 -6.57
C ARG A 93 4.92 -4.60 -6.11
N LYS A 94 4.83 -4.29 -4.82
CA LYS A 94 3.90 -3.27 -4.33
C LYS A 94 4.51 -1.88 -4.45
N LYS A 95 3.75 -0.97 -5.03
CA LYS A 95 4.15 0.45 -5.17
C LYS A 95 4.05 1.21 -3.85
N THR A 96 3.16 0.77 -2.95
CA THR A 96 2.96 1.37 -1.63
C THR A 96 3.60 0.52 -0.56
N PRO A 97 4.36 1.11 0.36
CA PRO A 97 5.01 0.41 1.46
C PRO A 97 4.04 0.03 2.59
N VAL A 98 2.79 0.44 2.49
CA VAL A 98 1.76 0.25 3.52
C VAL A 98 0.60 -0.56 2.94
N GLU A 99 0.09 -1.50 3.71
CA GLU A 99 -1.10 -2.29 3.42
C GLU A 99 -2.16 -2.02 4.47
N LEU A 100 -3.32 -1.59 3.98
CA LEU A 100 -4.54 -1.42 4.76
C LEU A 100 -5.43 -2.62 4.50
N THR A 101 -5.89 -3.26 5.55
CA THR A 101 -6.76 -4.44 5.45
C THR A 101 -7.98 -4.25 6.32
N LEU A 102 -9.16 -4.26 5.71
CA LEU A 102 -10.45 -4.33 6.39
C LEU A 102 -11.10 -5.68 6.06
N ARG A 103 -11.39 -6.47 7.08
CA ARG A 103 -12.10 -7.75 6.96
C ARG A 103 -13.40 -7.65 7.73
N ILE A 104 -14.47 -8.14 7.14
CA ILE A 104 -15.80 -8.24 7.77
C ILE A 104 -16.33 -9.66 7.57
N TYR A 105 -17.41 -9.99 8.28
CA TYR A 105 -18.08 -11.28 8.14
C TYR A 105 -18.47 -11.53 6.68
N ASP A 106 -18.37 -12.80 6.25
CA ASP A 106 -18.67 -13.27 4.88
C ASP A 106 -17.82 -12.59 3.79
N ASP A 107 -16.55 -12.32 4.11
CA ASP A 107 -15.59 -11.66 3.24
C ASP A 107 -15.32 -12.47 1.96
N GLY A 108 -15.76 -11.95 0.80
CA GLY A 108 -15.55 -12.58 -0.51
C GLY A 108 -16.70 -12.39 -1.50
N SER A 109 -17.83 -11.79 -1.09
CA SER A 109 -18.88 -11.38 -2.01
C SER A 109 -18.68 -9.96 -2.51
N HIS A 110 -19.22 -9.65 -3.69
CA HIS A 110 -19.11 -8.31 -4.28
C HIS A 110 -19.87 -7.25 -3.45
N SER A 111 -20.99 -7.63 -2.87
CA SER A 111 -21.79 -6.81 -1.95
C SER A 111 -20.98 -6.43 -0.70
N VAL A 112 -20.26 -7.39 -0.13
CA VAL A 112 -19.40 -7.19 1.05
C VAL A 112 -18.26 -6.21 0.76
N ASP A 113 -17.63 -6.27 -0.40
CA ASP A 113 -16.57 -5.33 -0.78
C ASP A 113 -17.10 -3.88 -0.87
N ARG A 114 -18.32 -3.67 -1.33
CA ARG A 114 -18.96 -2.36 -1.35
C ARG A 114 -19.29 -1.86 0.07
N THR A 115 -19.77 -2.75 0.92
CA THR A 115 -20.03 -2.44 2.33
C THR A 115 -18.75 -2.02 3.06
N LYS A 116 -17.61 -2.69 2.80
CA LYS A 116 -16.30 -2.28 3.35
C LYS A 116 -15.93 -0.85 2.97
N VAL A 117 -16.10 -0.49 1.69
CA VAL A 117 -15.82 0.87 1.22
C VAL A 117 -16.70 1.87 1.97
N PHE A 118 -18.00 1.59 2.09
CA PHE A 118 -18.92 2.46 2.83
C PHE A 118 -18.50 2.62 4.30
N ILE A 119 -18.22 1.52 5.01
CA ILE A 119 -17.79 1.57 6.43
C ILE A 119 -16.53 2.40 6.59
N TYR A 120 -15.53 2.18 5.72
CA TYR A 120 -14.28 2.91 5.76
C TYR A 120 -14.46 4.42 5.51
N ASP A 121 -15.25 4.78 4.50
CA ASP A 121 -15.51 6.17 4.15
C ASP A 121 -16.31 6.90 5.25
N MET A 122 -17.28 6.22 5.87
CA MET A 122 -17.99 6.75 7.03
C MET A 122 -17.05 6.91 8.24
N ALA A 123 -16.16 5.95 8.47
CA ALA A 123 -15.16 6.08 9.53
C ALA A 123 -14.25 7.29 9.32
N LEU A 124 -13.77 7.54 8.10
CA LEU A 124 -12.99 8.73 7.77
C LEU A 124 -13.76 10.03 8.01
N LEU A 125 -15.07 10.03 7.73
CA LEU A 125 -15.93 11.20 7.87
C LEU A 125 -16.27 11.51 9.32
N PHE A 126 -16.52 10.50 10.16
CA PHE A 126 -17.06 10.68 11.51
C PHE A 126 -16.02 10.57 12.63
N ASN A 127 -14.88 9.92 12.38
CA ASN A 127 -13.84 9.79 13.39
C ASN A 127 -13.22 11.16 13.73
N GLN A 128 -13.02 11.44 15.02
CA GLN A 128 -12.57 12.73 15.54
C GLN A 128 -11.19 13.18 15.01
N TYR A 129 -10.28 12.25 14.69
CA TYR A 129 -8.94 12.57 14.21
C TYR A 129 -8.85 12.76 12.69
N THR A 130 -9.81 12.20 11.93
CA THR A 130 -9.82 12.28 10.46
C THR A 130 -10.79 13.33 9.94
N ARG A 131 -11.88 13.61 10.65
CA ARG A 131 -12.94 14.52 10.26
C ARG A 131 -12.45 15.92 9.87
N ASP A 132 -11.58 16.50 10.69
CA ASP A 132 -11.07 17.86 10.45
C ASP A 132 -10.20 18.00 9.19
N ARG A 133 -9.75 16.88 8.65
CA ARG A 133 -8.96 16.77 7.42
C ARG A 133 -9.77 16.30 6.21
N HIS A 134 -11.04 15.94 6.44
CA HIS A 134 -11.95 15.44 5.42
C HIS A 134 -12.71 16.61 4.79
N PRO A 135 -12.98 16.59 3.46
CA PRO A 135 -13.78 17.65 2.79
C PRO A 135 -15.24 17.70 3.23
N LEU A 136 -15.68 16.83 4.12
CA LEU A 136 -17.01 16.71 4.70
C LEU A 136 -18.11 16.42 3.67
N PHE A 137 -17.76 15.83 2.54
CA PHE A 137 -18.71 15.26 1.61
C PHE A 137 -18.16 13.97 1.00
N LEU A 138 -19.06 13.05 0.65
CA LEU A 138 -18.75 11.79 0.00
C LEU A 138 -19.63 11.60 -1.23
N VAL A 139 -19.06 11.02 -2.28
CA VAL A 139 -19.77 10.63 -3.48
C VAL A 139 -19.58 9.13 -3.67
N HIS A 140 -20.62 8.37 -3.41
CA HIS A 140 -20.67 6.94 -3.67
C HIS A 140 -21.37 6.65 -4.99
N ASP A 141 -20.63 6.13 -5.93
CA ASP A 141 -21.10 5.79 -7.25
C ASP A 141 -21.92 4.48 -7.26
N ASN A 142 -21.62 3.53 -6.39
CA ASN A 142 -22.19 2.17 -6.43
C ASN A 142 -22.68 1.64 -5.07
N ILE A 143 -23.20 2.47 -4.20
CA ILE A 143 -23.74 2.02 -2.90
C ILE A 143 -24.97 1.10 -3.09
N PHE A 144 -25.65 1.19 -4.22
CA PHE A 144 -26.82 0.38 -4.52
C PHE A 144 -26.51 -1.06 -4.96
N ASP A 145 -25.22 -1.39 -5.18
CA ASP A 145 -24.77 -2.75 -5.51
C ASP A 145 -24.63 -3.66 -4.27
N VAL A 146 -25.01 -3.19 -3.10
CA VAL A 146 -25.14 -4.00 -1.89
C VAL A 146 -26.54 -4.64 -1.82
N ASP A 147 -26.70 -5.68 -1.00
CA ASP A 147 -28.03 -6.25 -0.76
C ASP A 147 -28.96 -5.24 -0.10
N GLN A 148 -30.28 -5.44 -0.27
CA GLN A 148 -31.29 -4.45 0.16
C GLN A 148 -31.28 -4.22 1.67
N ASP A 149 -31.07 -5.26 2.46
CA ASP A 149 -31.08 -5.15 3.92
C ASP A 149 -29.86 -4.33 4.38
N THR A 150 -28.68 -4.61 3.84
CA THR A 150 -27.46 -3.84 4.10
C THR A 150 -27.61 -2.38 3.66
N LEU A 151 -28.21 -2.12 2.50
CA LEU A 151 -28.48 -0.75 2.04
C LEU A 151 -29.34 0.03 3.02
N VAL A 152 -30.43 -0.59 3.51
CA VAL A 152 -31.32 0.03 4.51
C VAL A 152 -30.54 0.37 5.78
N GLN A 153 -29.67 -0.54 6.25
CA GLN A 153 -28.85 -0.28 7.45
C GLN A 153 -27.83 0.85 7.22
N CYS A 154 -27.20 0.91 6.04
CA CYS A 154 -26.31 2.00 5.68
C CYS A 154 -27.04 3.36 5.71
N LEU A 155 -28.24 3.44 5.14
CA LEU A 155 -29.06 4.66 5.16
C LEU A 155 -29.50 5.02 6.57
N ASN A 156 -29.97 4.05 7.35
CA ASN A 156 -30.36 4.26 8.74
C ASN A 156 -29.18 4.77 9.59
N TYR A 157 -27.97 4.29 9.34
CA TYR A 157 -26.77 4.79 10.00
C TYR A 157 -26.54 6.28 9.68
N ILE A 158 -26.63 6.68 8.42
CA ILE A 158 -26.49 8.08 8.00
C ILE A 158 -27.53 8.97 8.69
N TYR A 159 -28.81 8.58 8.70
CA TYR A 159 -29.87 9.35 9.35
C TYR A 159 -29.64 9.53 10.85
N LYS A 160 -29.19 8.50 11.54
CA LYS A 160 -28.83 8.60 12.96
C LYS A 160 -27.70 9.59 13.22
N GLN A 161 -26.71 9.62 12.32
CA GLN A 161 -25.61 10.58 12.45
C GLN A 161 -26.09 12.01 12.20
N GLU A 162 -26.96 12.23 11.21
CA GLU A 162 -27.54 13.55 10.94
C GLU A 162 -28.26 14.12 12.16
N GLU A 163 -29.05 13.31 12.87
CA GLU A 163 -29.74 13.72 14.10
C GLU A 163 -28.77 14.15 15.20
N GLN A 164 -27.61 13.49 15.33
CA GLN A 164 -26.61 13.82 16.35
C GLN A 164 -25.82 15.10 16.05
N TYR A 165 -25.75 15.54 14.79
CA TYR A 165 -25.00 16.73 14.37
C TYR A 165 -25.89 17.97 14.14
N GLN A 166 -27.22 17.88 14.34
CA GLN A 166 -28.14 19.02 14.27
C GLN A 166 -28.30 19.76 15.60
N ASP A 167 -27.81 19.20 16.70
CA ASP A 167 -27.75 19.80 18.03
C ASP A 167 -26.38 20.46 18.28
#